data_50b36577f3d6a7ea7f27e3773d1cded4
#
_entry.id   50b36577f3d6a7ea7f27e3773d1cded4
#
_cell.length_a   1.000
_cell.length_b   1.000
_cell.length_c   1.000
_cell.angle_alpha   90.00
_cell.angle_beta   90.00
_cell.angle_gamma   90.00
#
_symmetry.space_group_name_H-M   'P 1'
#
loop_
_entity.id
_entity.type
_entity.pdbx_description
1 polymer ?
#
loop_
_entity_poly.entity_id
_entity_poly.type
_entity_poly.pdbx_seq_one_letter_code
_entity_poly.pdbx_strand_id
1 'polypeptide(L)'
;LIIVAIPSEFIFSVFKNKGELLNSKTVLSAVKGVIPEINTTPHEFFKSISPNLNYGVISGPCHAEEVALEKQSYLTVSTNSTEIHPQIRKIFNTKFINIKTSNDIIGTEYAAILKNIYAILIGVAYGLGYGDNFIAVLTTYCANEMKRLLQSLDPKERTISQPAYLGDLLVTCYSFHSRNRSLGLLIGKGYSVENAIEKMTMVAEGYHAAKPIYARVLKLKSIKQTPIISSTYNILYKEKDPKAQLKRLEGLISWKSES
;
A
#
# COMPACT_ATOMS: atom_id res chain seq x y z
N LEU A 1 -18.51 -16.88 0.20
CA LEU A 1 -17.27 -16.17 0.05
C LEU A 1 -17.33 -15.26 -1.17
N ILE A 2 -17.00 -13.97 -1.01
CA ILE A 2 -16.93 -12.96 -2.06
C ILE A 2 -15.50 -12.44 -2.10
N ILE A 3 -14.88 -12.40 -3.28
CA ILE A 3 -13.54 -11.80 -3.48
C ILE A 3 -13.75 -10.49 -4.23
N VAL A 4 -13.28 -9.39 -3.65
CA VAL A 4 -13.34 -8.05 -4.23
C VAL A 4 -11.98 -7.70 -4.80
N ALA A 5 -11.86 -7.70 -6.14
CA ALA A 5 -10.62 -7.50 -6.88
C ALA A 5 -10.79 -6.45 -8.00
N ILE A 6 -11.54 -5.39 -7.73
CA ILE A 6 -11.73 -4.23 -8.62
C ILE A 6 -10.90 -3.05 -8.13
N PRO A 7 -10.55 -2.07 -8.99
CA PRO A 7 -9.87 -0.85 -8.56
C PRO A 7 -10.64 -0.11 -7.48
N SER A 8 -9.92 0.58 -6.58
CA SER A 8 -10.51 1.25 -5.41
C SER A 8 -11.57 2.30 -5.77
N GLU A 9 -11.42 2.96 -6.90
CA GLU A 9 -12.35 3.97 -7.43
C GLU A 9 -13.77 3.42 -7.75
N PHE A 10 -13.91 2.11 -7.99
CA PHE A 10 -15.22 1.51 -8.30
C PHE A 10 -15.94 0.94 -7.08
N ILE A 11 -15.27 0.82 -5.94
CA ILE A 11 -15.83 0.18 -4.74
C ILE A 11 -17.11 0.86 -4.29
N PHE A 12 -17.09 2.18 -4.14
CA PHE A 12 -18.23 2.92 -3.65
C PHE A 12 -19.45 2.78 -4.57
N SER A 13 -19.27 3.00 -5.88
CA SER A 13 -20.37 2.91 -6.86
C SER A 13 -20.98 1.51 -6.91
N VAL A 14 -20.16 0.46 -6.81
CA VAL A 14 -20.61 -0.94 -6.86
C VAL A 14 -21.35 -1.36 -5.59
N PHE A 15 -20.87 -0.96 -4.40
CA PHE A 15 -21.32 -1.56 -3.14
C PHE A 15 -22.16 -0.65 -2.24
N LYS A 16 -22.25 0.67 -2.46
CA LYS A 16 -22.95 1.63 -1.57
C LYS A 16 -24.35 1.25 -1.15
N ASN A 17 -25.09 0.54 -2.00
CA ASN A 17 -26.48 0.13 -1.74
C ASN A 17 -26.63 -1.38 -1.58
N LYS A 18 -25.54 -2.13 -1.29
CA LYS A 18 -25.56 -3.60 -1.23
C LYS A 18 -25.25 -4.15 0.16
N GLY A 19 -25.34 -3.33 1.20
CA GLY A 19 -25.03 -3.74 2.57
C GLY A 19 -25.82 -4.96 3.03
N GLU A 20 -27.13 -5.03 2.73
CA GLU A 20 -27.98 -6.17 3.10
C GLU A 20 -27.55 -7.48 2.43
N LEU A 21 -27.14 -7.41 1.15
CA LEU A 21 -26.66 -8.57 0.39
C LEU A 21 -25.35 -9.14 0.97
N LEU A 22 -24.60 -8.32 1.70
CA LEU A 22 -23.32 -8.68 2.30
C LEU A 22 -23.47 -9.23 3.71
N ASN A 23 -24.64 -9.07 4.36
CA ASN A 23 -24.88 -9.55 5.71
C ASN A 23 -24.55 -11.04 5.84
N SER A 24 -23.80 -11.40 6.88
CA SER A 24 -23.35 -12.79 7.17
C SER A 24 -22.49 -13.41 6.07
N LYS A 25 -22.01 -12.63 5.10
CA LYS A 25 -21.06 -13.12 4.08
C LYS A 25 -19.63 -12.92 4.55
N THR A 26 -18.73 -13.71 3.98
CA THR A 26 -17.28 -13.44 4.07
C THR A 26 -16.86 -12.70 2.81
N VAL A 27 -16.30 -11.50 3.01
CA VAL A 27 -15.75 -10.66 1.95
C VAL A 27 -14.24 -10.57 2.12
N LEU A 28 -13.49 -11.02 1.12
CA LEU A 28 -12.04 -10.86 1.06
C LEU A 28 -11.68 -9.79 0.03
N SER A 29 -11.08 -8.70 0.47
CA SER A 29 -10.66 -7.61 -0.37
C SER A 29 -9.20 -7.79 -0.81
N ALA A 30 -8.95 -7.77 -2.12
CA ALA A 30 -7.62 -7.67 -2.72
C ALA A 30 -7.29 -6.22 -3.14
N VAL A 31 -8.13 -5.26 -2.75
CA VAL A 31 -7.96 -3.83 -3.07
C VAL A 31 -6.80 -3.25 -2.27
N LYS A 32 -5.94 -2.52 -2.96
CA LYS A 32 -4.68 -1.95 -2.40
C LYS A 32 -4.67 -0.42 -2.47
N GLY A 33 -5.84 0.20 -2.34
CA GLY A 33 -6.06 1.65 -2.40
C GLY A 33 -7.08 2.14 -1.38
N VAL A 34 -7.24 3.45 -1.34
CA VAL A 34 -8.29 4.14 -0.58
C VAL A 34 -9.44 4.44 -1.54
N ILE A 35 -10.67 4.34 -1.06
CA ILE A 35 -11.88 4.68 -1.85
C ILE A 35 -11.93 6.21 -2.01
N PRO A 36 -11.74 6.76 -3.22
CA PRO A 36 -11.51 8.20 -3.40
C PRO A 36 -12.70 9.06 -3.00
N GLU A 37 -13.93 8.60 -3.30
CA GLU A 37 -15.16 9.37 -3.10
C GLU A 37 -15.44 9.68 -1.62
N ILE A 38 -15.02 8.78 -0.72
CA ILE A 38 -15.31 8.88 0.71
C ILE A 38 -14.04 8.94 1.58
N ASN A 39 -12.86 8.84 0.96
CA ASN A 39 -11.54 8.90 1.62
C ASN A 39 -11.38 7.89 2.77
N THR A 40 -11.96 6.70 2.63
CA THR A 40 -11.88 5.61 3.62
C THR A 40 -11.20 4.38 3.06
N THR A 41 -10.69 3.51 3.93
CA THR A 41 -10.20 2.20 3.49
C THR A 41 -11.37 1.29 3.12
N PRO A 42 -11.14 0.23 2.31
CA PRO A 42 -12.16 -0.78 2.05
C PRO A 42 -12.73 -1.40 3.33
N HIS A 43 -11.91 -1.70 4.34
CA HIS A 43 -12.36 -2.20 5.63
C HIS A 43 -13.37 -1.25 6.30
N GLU A 44 -13.02 0.02 6.42
CA GLU A 44 -13.91 1.04 7.03
C GLU A 44 -15.24 1.14 6.27
N PHE A 45 -15.19 1.14 4.94
CA PHE A 45 -16.39 1.20 4.11
C PHE A 45 -17.27 -0.04 4.24
N PHE A 46 -16.72 -1.24 4.05
CA PHE A 46 -17.52 -2.46 4.12
C PHE A 46 -18.14 -2.65 5.52
N LYS A 47 -17.43 -2.29 6.58
CA LYS A 47 -17.97 -2.30 7.95
C LYS A 47 -19.06 -1.26 8.16
N SER A 48 -19.03 -0.12 7.49
CA SER A 48 -20.07 0.90 7.59
C SER A 48 -21.39 0.49 6.92
N ILE A 49 -21.32 -0.22 5.78
CA ILE A 49 -22.52 -0.65 5.03
C ILE A 49 -23.07 -2.01 5.48
N SER A 50 -22.25 -2.86 6.10
CA SER A 50 -22.63 -4.18 6.61
C SER A 50 -21.81 -4.55 7.85
N PRO A 51 -22.21 -4.09 9.06
CA PRO A 51 -21.45 -4.31 10.29
C PRO A 51 -21.21 -5.79 10.64
N ASN A 52 -22.13 -6.66 10.24
CA ASN A 52 -22.11 -8.09 10.57
C ASN A 52 -21.38 -8.96 9.51
N LEU A 53 -20.81 -8.36 8.47
CA LEU A 53 -20.05 -9.12 7.50
C LEU A 53 -18.70 -9.58 8.08
N ASN A 54 -18.26 -10.76 7.67
CA ASN A 54 -16.90 -11.24 7.92
C ASN A 54 -15.98 -10.63 6.89
N TYR A 55 -15.15 -9.64 7.30
CA TYR A 55 -14.22 -8.97 6.39
C TYR A 55 -12.82 -9.54 6.51
N GLY A 56 -12.12 -9.59 5.39
CA GLY A 56 -10.71 -9.92 5.34
C GLY A 56 -9.99 -9.23 4.18
N VAL A 57 -8.68 -9.23 4.26
CA VAL A 57 -7.77 -8.60 3.29
C VAL A 57 -6.81 -9.62 2.73
N ILE A 58 -6.63 -9.61 1.42
CA ILE A 58 -5.61 -10.39 0.71
C ILE A 58 -4.48 -9.44 0.30
N SER A 59 -3.25 -9.69 0.77
CA SER A 59 -2.06 -8.90 0.43
C SER A 59 -0.80 -9.78 0.43
N GLY A 60 0.30 -9.24 -0.07
CA GLY A 60 1.60 -9.91 -0.10
C GLY A 60 2.29 -9.80 -1.47
N PRO A 61 3.55 -10.23 -1.56
CA PRO A 61 4.34 -10.21 -2.80
C PRO A 61 3.75 -11.20 -3.83
N CYS A 62 2.94 -10.66 -4.75
CA CYS A 62 2.19 -11.45 -5.73
C CYS A 62 1.85 -10.58 -6.95
N HIS A 63 2.79 -10.43 -7.87
CA HIS A 63 2.52 -9.79 -9.15
C HIS A 63 1.77 -10.76 -10.07
N ALA A 64 0.70 -10.28 -10.72
CA ALA A 64 -0.15 -11.10 -11.57
C ALA A 64 0.63 -11.73 -12.74
N GLU A 65 1.61 -11.01 -13.28
CA GLU A 65 2.49 -11.46 -14.35
C GLU A 65 3.33 -12.67 -13.91
N GLU A 66 3.83 -12.68 -12.69
CA GLU A 66 4.58 -13.80 -12.14
C GLU A 66 3.69 -15.00 -11.81
N VAL A 67 2.48 -14.75 -11.29
CA VAL A 67 1.49 -15.81 -11.03
C VAL A 67 1.07 -16.48 -12.33
N ALA A 68 0.85 -15.71 -13.40
CA ALA A 68 0.53 -16.26 -14.73
C ALA A 68 1.64 -17.16 -15.29
N LEU A 69 2.89 -16.94 -14.87
CA LEU A 69 4.05 -17.77 -15.20
C LEU A 69 4.33 -18.86 -14.15
N GLU A 70 3.38 -19.13 -13.26
CA GLU A 70 3.49 -20.14 -12.19
C GLU A 70 4.73 -19.94 -11.26
N LYS A 71 5.18 -18.67 -11.09
CA LYS A 71 6.26 -18.37 -10.16
C LYS A 71 5.77 -18.41 -8.72
N GLN A 72 6.67 -18.85 -7.80
CA GLN A 72 6.34 -18.94 -6.38
C GLN A 72 5.88 -17.59 -5.82
N SER A 73 4.67 -17.55 -5.31
CA SER A 73 4.02 -16.35 -4.78
C SER A 73 3.53 -16.59 -3.36
N TYR A 74 3.56 -15.55 -2.54
CA TYR A 74 3.24 -15.64 -1.12
C TYR A 74 2.21 -14.58 -0.77
N LEU A 75 1.03 -15.02 -0.34
CA LEU A 75 -0.06 -14.16 0.07
C LEU A 75 -0.34 -14.29 1.56
N THR A 76 -0.76 -13.22 2.17
CA THR A 76 -1.34 -13.21 3.51
C THR A 76 -2.81 -12.87 3.39
N VAL A 77 -3.66 -13.67 4.02
CA VAL A 77 -5.08 -13.39 4.17
C VAL A 77 -5.35 -13.09 5.64
N SER A 78 -5.70 -11.85 5.93
CA SER A 78 -6.02 -11.37 7.27
C SER A 78 -7.53 -11.27 7.46
N THR A 79 -8.08 -11.95 8.50
CA THR A 79 -9.52 -11.96 8.81
C THR A 79 -9.76 -11.88 10.32
N ASN A 80 -10.94 -11.39 10.72
CA ASN A 80 -11.35 -11.41 12.13
C ASN A 80 -11.73 -12.81 12.64
N SER A 81 -12.15 -13.71 11.74
CA SER A 81 -12.56 -15.07 12.08
C SER A 81 -11.43 -16.04 11.81
N THR A 82 -10.81 -16.57 12.85
CA THR A 82 -9.75 -17.58 12.73
C THR A 82 -10.30 -18.93 12.29
N GLU A 83 -11.60 -19.18 12.48
CA GLU A 83 -12.29 -20.43 12.12
C GLU A 83 -12.27 -20.70 10.62
N ILE A 84 -12.26 -19.63 9.80
CA ILE A 84 -12.24 -19.77 8.34
C ILE A 84 -10.80 -19.93 7.77
N HIS A 85 -9.77 -19.82 8.58
CA HIS A 85 -8.36 -19.91 8.11
C HIS A 85 -8.04 -21.25 7.42
N PRO A 86 -8.48 -22.41 7.92
CA PRO A 86 -8.26 -23.69 7.21
C PRO A 86 -8.91 -23.71 5.83
N GLN A 87 -10.14 -23.19 5.72
CA GLN A 87 -10.87 -23.10 4.47
C GLN A 87 -10.19 -22.17 3.46
N ILE A 88 -9.72 -20.99 3.93
CA ILE A 88 -8.96 -20.03 3.10
C ILE A 88 -7.72 -20.71 2.53
N ARG A 89 -6.92 -21.39 3.36
CA ARG A 89 -5.74 -22.11 2.87
C ARG A 89 -6.11 -23.19 1.84
N LYS A 90 -7.18 -23.91 2.06
CA LYS A 90 -7.64 -24.95 1.11
C LYS A 90 -8.06 -24.36 -0.24
N ILE A 91 -8.68 -23.17 -0.26
CA ILE A 91 -9.17 -22.52 -1.48
C ILE A 91 -8.01 -21.90 -2.29
N PHE A 92 -7.06 -21.26 -1.61
CA PHE A 92 -6.06 -20.41 -2.29
C PHE A 92 -4.68 -21.04 -2.44
N ASN A 93 -4.30 -22.06 -1.64
CA ASN A 93 -3.03 -22.73 -1.83
C ASN A 93 -3.03 -23.51 -3.14
N THR A 94 -1.96 -23.33 -3.91
CA THR A 94 -1.67 -24.08 -5.12
C THR A 94 -0.22 -24.56 -5.11
N LYS A 95 0.27 -25.14 -6.20
CA LYS A 95 1.69 -25.52 -6.34
C LYS A 95 2.65 -24.32 -6.27
N PHE A 96 2.17 -23.13 -6.63
CA PHE A 96 2.97 -21.90 -6.73
C PHE A 96 2.41 -20.71 -5.93
N ILE A 97 1.23 -20.85 -5.30
CA ILE A 97 0.68 -19.84 -4.39
C ILE A 97 0.65 -20.42 -2.98
N ASN A 98 1.33 -19.74 -2.06
CA ASN A 98 1.44 -20.09 -0.65
C ASN A 98 0.66 -19.08 0.20
N ILE A 99 -0.25 -19.56 1.05
CA ILE A 99 -1.10 -18.72 1.89
C ILE A 99 -0.67 -18.76 3.35
N LYS A 100 -0.39 -17.60 3.91
CA LYS A 100 -0.34 -17.35 5.35
C LYS A 100 -1.63 -16.71 5.80
N THR A 101 -2.19 -17.14 6.93
CA THR A 101 -3.36 -16.48 7.55
C THR A 101 -2.93 -15.61 8.74
N SER A 102 -3.66 -14.53 8.99
CA SER A 102 -3.40 -13.57 10.06
C SER A 102 -4.73 -13.02 10.59
N ASN A 103 -4.70 -12.37 11.76
CA ASN A 103 -5.81 -11.62 12.33
C ASN A 103 -5.57 -10.09 12.27
N ASP A 104 -4.50 -9.64 11.60
CA ASP A 104 -4.17 -8.23 11.49
C ASP A 104 -4.72 -7.59 10.21
N ILE A 105 -6.03 -7.35 10.19
CA ILE A 105 -6.71 -6.72 9.03
C ILE A 105 -6.17 -5.30 8.80
N ILE A 106 -6.17 -4.47 9.85
CA ILE A 106 -5.78 -3.05 9.74
C ILE A 106 -4.33 -2.94 9.26
N GLY A 107 -3.41 -3.68 9.90
CA GLY A 107 -2.01 -3.65 9.50
C GLY A 107 -1.79 -4.12 8.06
N THR A 108 -2.44 -5.21 7.65
CA THR A 108 -2.31 -5.77 6.30
C THR A 108 -2.89 -4.82 5.25
N GLU A 109 -4.05 -4.22 5.49
CA GLU A 109 -4.69 -3.30 4.54
C GLU A 109 -3.88 -2.00 4.39
N TYR A 110 -3.51 -1.37 5.51
CA TYR A 110 -2.69 -0.15 5.45
C TYR A 110 -1.31 -0.41 4.85
N ALA A 111 -0.65 -1.53 5.14
CA ALA A 111 0.62 -1.88 4.51
C ALA A 111 0.49 -1.98 2.98
N ALA A 112 -0.60 -2.59 2.48
CA ALA A 112 -0.89 -2.69 1.06
C ALA A 112 -1.14 -1.33 0.39
N ILE A 113 -1.70 -0.36 1.11
CA ILE A 113 -1.89 1.01 0.65
C ILE A 113 -0.57 1.78 0.67
N LEU A 114 0.14 1.74 1.80
CA LEU A 114 1.37 2.51 2.05
C LEU A 114 2.50 2.14 1.10
N LYS A 115 2.70 0.83 0.81
CA LYS A 115 3.73 0.39 -0.13
C LYS A 115 3.61 1.08 -1.50
N ASN A 116 2.39 1.33 -1.96
CA ASN A 116 2.13 1.96 -3.23
C ASN A 116 2.54 3.44 -3.22
N ILE A 117 2.32 4.14 -2.11
CA ILE A 117 2.78 5.53 -1.91
C ILE A 117 4.31 5.57 -1.88
N TYR A 118 4.92 4.67 -1.12
CA TYR A 118 6.39 4.60 -1.00
C TYR A 118 7.05 4.26 -2.33
N ALA A 119 6.46 3.35 -3.11
CA ALA A 119 6.99 2.98 -4.41
C ALA A 119 7.03 4.16 -5.40
N ILE A 120 6.12 5.14 -5.31
CA ILE A 120 6.19 6.37 -6.10
C ILE A 120 7.47 7.13 -5.74
N LEU A 121 7.76 7.36 -4.46
CA LEU A 121 8.95 8.11 -4.05
C LEU A 121 10.25 7.37 -4.41
N ILE A 122 10.27 6.05 -4.26
CA ILE A 122 11.38 5.22 -4.73
C ILE A 122 11.58 5.38 -6.24
N GLY A 123 10.49 5.39 -7.01
CA GLY A 123 10.53 5.67 -8.44
C GLY A 123 11.10 7.06 -8.76
N VAL A 124 10.69 8.08 -8.02
CA VAL A 124 11.25 9.44 -8.14
C VAL A 124 12.76 9.44 -7.90
N ALA A 125 13.23 8.75 -6.86
CA ALA A 125 14.66 8.64 -6.57
C ALA A 125 15.42 7.96 -7.73
N TYR A 126 14.90 6.86 -8.27
CA TYR A 126 15.48 6.24 -9.46
C TYR A 126 15.52 7.19 -10.67
N GLY A 127 14.44 7.95 -10.90
CA GLY A 127 14.35 8.91 -12.01
C GLY A 127 15.35 10.06 -11.90
N LEU A 128 15.69 10.46 -10.68
CA LEU A 128 16.71 11.46 -10.37
C LEU A 128 18.14 10.93 -10.42
N GLY A 129 18.33 9.62 -10.65
CA GLY A 129 19.65 9.00 -10.77
C GLY A 129 20.27 8.53 -9.45
N TYR A 130 19.48 8.40 -8.38
CA TYR A 130 19.99 7.81 -7.14
C TYR A 130 20.32 6.33 -7.33
N GLY A 131 21.47 5.90 -6.80
CA GLY A 131 21.94 4.52 -6.89
C GLY A 131 21.30 3.57 -5.87
N ASP A 132 21.52 2.28 -6.07
CA ASP A 132 20.89 1.20 -5.30
C ASP A 132 21.17 1.27 -3.80
N ASN A 133 22.35 1.76 -3.38
CA ASN A 133 22.67 1.94 -1.96
C ASN A 133 21.68 2.90 -1.28
N PHE A 134 21.41 4.06 -1.90
CA PHE A 134 20.43 5.02 -1.36
C PHE A 134 19.01 4.45 -1.42
N ILE A 135 18.65 3.77 -2.49
CA ILE A 135 17.32 3.15 -2.65
C ILE A 135 17.09 2.11 -1.56
N ALA A 136 18.08 1.28 -1.23
CA ALA A 136 17.97 0.30 -0.15
C ALA A 136 17.76 0.97 1.21
N VAL A 137 18.50 2.02 1.51
CA VAL A 137 18.34 2.80 2.74
C VAL A 137 16.97 3.47 2.78
N LEU A 138 16.56 4.14 1.71
CA LEU A 138 15.25 4.80 1.63
C LEU A 138 14.09 3.78 1.80
N THR A 139 14.21 2.58 1.22
CA THR A 139 13.22 1.51 1.39
C THR A 139 13.16 1.01 2.84
N THR A 140 14.31 0.94 3.53
CA THR A 140 14.36 0.62 4.96
C THR A 140 13.63 1.69 5.79
N TYR A 141 13.81 2.95 5.47
CA TYR A 141 13.07 4.04 6.12
C TYR A 141 11.56 4.01 5.81
N CYS A 142 11.15 3.59 4.60
CA CYS A 142 9.75 3.32 4.28
C CYS A 142 9.16 2.24 5.21
N ALA A 143 9.86 1.14 5.44
CA ALA A 143 9.42 0.09 6.36
C ALA A 143 9.31 0.59 7.81
N ASN A 144 10.26 1.40 8.26
CA ASN A 144 10.24 2.00 9.59
C ASN A 144 9.10 3.04 9.74
N GLU A 145 8.85 3.85 8.72
CA GLU A 145 7.71 4.78 8.69
C GLU A 145 6.39 4.04 8.71
N MET A 146 6.24 2.97 7.92
CA MET A 146 5.09 2.06 7.94
C MET A 146 4.85 1.54 9.37
N LYS A 147 5.88 1.01 10.04
CA LYS A 147 5.77 0.49 11.41
C LYS A 147 5.22 1.53 12.36
N ARG A 148 5.77 2.76 12.36
CA ARG A 148 5.34 3.86 13.23
C ARG A 148 3.89 4.26 12.96
N LEU A 149 3.52 4.38 11.68
CA LEU A 149 2.15 4.76 11.32
C LEU A 149 1.14 3.68 11.70
N LEU A 150 1.45 2.41 11.46
CA LEU A 150 0.60 1.30 11.89
C LEU A 150 0.42 1.27 13.41
N GLN A 151 1.48 1.55 14.18
CA GLN A 151 1.39 1.64 15.64
C GLN A 151 0.49 2.81 16.09
N SER A 152 0.47 3.91 15.34
CA SER A 152 -0.40 5.06 15.64
C SER A 152 -1.87 4.83 15.25
N LEU A 153 -2.12 3.99 14.24
CA LEU A 153 -3.45 3.66 13.74
C LEU A 153 -4.15 2.59 14.58
N ASP A 154 -3.41 1.56 14.95
CA ASP A 154 -3.88 0.38 15.68
C ASP A 154 -2.73 -0.15 16.54
N PRO A 155 -2.64 0.32 17.81
CA PRO A 155 -1.53 -0.01 18.71
C PRO A 155 -1.50 -1.49 19.05
N LYS A 156 -0.61 -2.22 18.38
CA LYS A 156 -0.28 -3.61 18.70
C LYS A 156 1.10 -3.99 18.18
N GLU A 157 1.67 -5.03 18.73
CA GLU A 157 2.94 -5.55 18.26
C GLU A 157 2.81 -6.17 16.87
N ARG A 158 3.72 -5.80 15.97
CA ARG A 158 3.79 -6.31 14.59
C ARG A 158 5.21 -6.64 14.18
N THR A 159 5.38 -7.79 13.61
CA THR A 159 6.65 -8.19 12.96
C THR A 159 6.64 -7.69 11.52
N ILE A 160 7.23 -6.50 11.30
CA ILE A 160 7.22 -5.83 9.98
C ILE A 160 7.98 -6.63 8.91
N SER A 161 8.93 -7.49 9.27
CA SER A 161 9.66 -8.34 8.31
C SER A 161 8.82 -9.47 7.66
N GLN A 162 7.52 -9.52 7.91
CA GLN A 162 6.65 -10.52 7.29
C GLN A 162 6.28 -10.18 5.84
N PRO A 163 5.89 -11.20 5.03
CA PRO A 163 5.59 -11.03 3.60
C PRO A 163 4.56 -9.93 3.29
N ALA A 164 3.49 -9.81 4.08
CA ALA A 164 2.44 -8.80 3.86
C ALA A 164 2.90 -7.36 4.09
N TYR A 165 4.01 -7.16 4.80
CA TYR A 165 4.58 -5.84 5.10
C TYR A 165 5.85 -5.60 4.26
N LEU A 166 7.00 -6.03 4.77
CA LEU A 166 8.29 -5.80 4.11
C LEU A 166 8.39 -6.52 2.76
N GLY A 167 7.90 -7.75 2.66
CA GLY A 167 7.97 -8.51 1.41
C GLY A 167 7.21 -7.81 0.27
N ASP A 168 5.98 -7.37 0.54
CA ASP A 168 5.15 -6.66 -0.44
C ASP A 168 5.67 -5.24 -0.74
N LEU A 169 6.28 -4.57 0.25
CA LEU A 169 6.99 -3.31 0.05
C LEU A 169 8.18 -3.49 -0.89
N LEU A 170 9.05 -4.46 -0.63
CA LEU A 170 10.25 -4.72 -1.42
C LEU A 170 9.90 -5.01 -2.88
N VAL A 171 9.00 -5.96 -3.13
CA VAL A 171 8.63 -6.31 -4.51
C VAL A 171 8.01 -5.11 -5.23
N THR A 172 7.23 -4.27 -4.54
CA THR A 172 6.60 -3.08 -5.14
C THR A 172 7.61 -1.98 -5.44
N CYS A 173 8.65 -1.82 -4.62
CA CYS A 173 9.68 -0.80 -4.80
C CYS A 173 10.72 -1.17 -5.87
N TYR A 174 11.04 -2.47 -6.01
CA TYR A 174 12.11 -2.92 -6.92
C TYR A 174 11.61 -3.47 -8.25
N SER A 175 10.39 -4.00 -8.33
CA SER A 175 9.85 -4.59 -9.54
C SER A 175 9.61 -3.57 -10.66
N PHE A 176 9.96 -3.94 -11.89
CA PHE A 176 9.61 -3.19 -13.09
C PHE A 176 8.10 -3.25 -13.41
N HIS A 177 7.37 -4.22 -12.88
CA HIS A 177 5.91 -4.33 -13.01
C HIS A 177 5.16 -3.35 -12.10
N SER A 178 5.86 -2.64 -11.19
CA SER A 178 5.22 -1.71 -10.27
C SER A 178 4.83 -0.40 -10.98
N ARG A 179 3.54 -0.23 -11.22
CA ARG A 179 2.96 1.00 -11.81
C ARG A 179 3.27 2.24 -10.97
N ASN A 180 3.26 2.11 -9.65
CA ASN A 180 3.58 3.20 -8.73
C ASN A 180 5.04 3.64 -8.88
N ARG A 181 5.97 2.67 -8.94
CA ARG A 181 7.38 2.96 -9.20
C ARG A 181 7.58 3.59 -10.58
N SER A 182 6.87 3.12 -11.61
CA SER A 182 6.93 3.68 -12.96
C SER A 182 6.44 5.13 -13.01
N LEU A 183 5.35 5.46 -12.32
CA LEU A 183 4.88 6.84 -12.19
C LEU A 183 5.96 7.73 -11.56
N GLY A 184 6.53 7.30 -10.44
CA GLY A 184 7.61 8.02 -9.77
C GLY A 184 8.84 8.21 -10.66
N LEU A 185 9.22 7.18 -11.42
CA LEU A 185 10.35 7.23 -12.36
C LEU A 185 10.15 8.33 -13.42
N LEU A 186 8.96 8.45 -13.99
CA LEU A 186 8.64 9.52 -14.96
C LEU A 186 8.76 10.89 -14.31
N ILE A 187 8.20 11.07 -13.10
CA ILE A 187 8.29 12.34 -12.37
C ILE A 187 9.76 12.69 -12.06
N GLY A 188 10.55 11.73 -11.60
CA GLY A 188 11.99 11.93 -11.34
C GLY A 188 12.81 12.25 -12.59
N LYS A 189 12.36 11.81 -13.76
CA LYS A 189 12.94 12.18 -15.07
C LYS A 189 12.52 13.57 -15.57
N GLY A 190 11.71 14.31 -14.80
CA GLY A 190 11.32 15.68 -15.11
C GLY A 190 9.96 15.85 -15.77
N TYR A 191 9.14 14.77 -15.89
CA TYR A 191 7.75 14.94 -16.32
C TYR A 191 6.93 15.60 -15.21
N SER A 192 5.99 16.48 -15.58
CA SER A 192 4.95 16.92 -14.64
C SER A 192 4.12 15.71 -14.17
N VAL A 193 3.48 15.83 -13.01
CA VAL A 193 2.63 14.75 -12.49
C VAL A 193 1.53 14.39 -13.47
N GLU A 194 0.89 15.37 -14.09
CA GLU A 194 -0.16 15.21 -15.10
C GLU A 194 0.35 14.44 -16.31
N ASN A 195 1.44 14.91 -16.93
CA ASN A 195 2.05 14.24 -18.08
C ASN A 195 2.55 12.83 -17.76
N ALA A 196 3.02 12.60 -16.53
CA ALA A 196 3.42 11.27 -16.09
C ALA A 196 2.22 10.32 -15.97
N ILE A 197 1.08 10.81 -15.45
CA ILE A 197 -0.17 10.03 -15.37
C ILE A 197 -0.71 9.72 -16.77
N GLU A 198 -0.74 10.68 -17.68
CA GLU A 198 -1.20 10.49 -19.07
C GLU A 198 -0.37 9.42 -19.83
N LYS A 199 0.92 9.32 -19.52
CA LYS A 199 1.79 8.28 -20.10
C LYS A 199 1.55 6.90 -19.52
N MET A 200 0.83 6.78 -18.41
CA MET A 200 0.52 5.50 -17.79
C MET A 200 -0.67 4.85 -18.47
N THR A 201 -0.53 3.57 -18.85
CA THR A 201 -1.62 2.76 -19.42
C THR A 201 -2.60 2.24 -18.36
N MET A 202 -2.25 2.33 -17.09
CA MET A 202 -3.02 1.79 -15.96
C MET A 202 -2.86 2.68 -14.73
N VAL A 203 -3.86 2.68 -13.87
CA VAL A 203 -3.92 3.48 -12.63
C VAL A 203 -2.79 3.10 -11.66
N ALA A 204 -2.12 4.11 -11.12
CA ALA A 204 -1.21 4.00 -10.00
C ALA A 204 -1.97 4.28 -8.68
N GLU A 205 -2.40 3.24 -7.98
CA GLU A 205 -3.21 3.34 -6.75
C GLU A 205 -2.58 4.25 -5.68
N GLY A 206 -1.25 4.30 -5.60
CA GLY A 206 -0.52 5.16 -4.67
C GLY A 206 -0.75 6.66 -4.90
N TYR A 207 -1.04 7.07 -6.15
CA TYR A 207 -1.41 8.45 -6.45
C TYR A 207 -2.69 8.83 -5.71
N HIS A 208 -3.76 8.09 -5.92
CA HIS A 208 -5.05 8.36 -5.27
C HIS A 208 -4.98 8.18 -3.75
N ALA A 209 -4.18 7.24 -3.25
CA ALA A 209 -4.03 6.98 -1.82
C ALA A 209 -3.22 8.06 -1.08
N ALA A 210 -2.29 8.75 -1.73
CA ALA A 210 -1.37 9.67 -1.06
C ALA A 210 -2.10 10.84 -0.36
N LYS A 211 -3.13 11.42 -0.97
CA LYS A 211 -3.89 12.54 -0.39
C LYS A 211 -4.70 12.14 0.84
N PRO A 212 -5.56 11.10 0.83
CA PRO A 212 -6.30 10.70 2.02
C PRO A 212 -5.40 10.15 3.13
N ILE A 213 -4.32 9.44 2.82
CA ILE A 213 -3.36 8.99 3.83
C ILE A 213 -2.64 10.18 4.47
N TYR A 214 -2.21 11.17 3.70
CA TYR A 214 -1.63 12.40 4.25
C TYR A 214 -2.60 13.14 5.19
N ALA A 215 -3.88 13.26 4.80
CA ALA A 215 -4.91 13.84 5.66
C ALA A 215 -5.10 13.05 6.97
N ARG A 216 -5.03 11.72 6.92
CA ARG A 216 -5.08 10.88 8.12
C ARG A 216 -3.86 11.08 9.02
N VAL A 217 -2.68 11.17 8.45
CA VAL A 217 -1.43 11.48 9.18
C VAL A 217 -1.51 12.82 9.92
N LEU A 218 -2.11 13.83 9.30
CA LEU A 218 -2.35 15.13 9.94
C LEU A 218 -3.30 15.01 11.14
N LYS A 219 -4.41 14.29 11.01
CA LYS A 219 -5.37 14.04 12.09
C LYS A 219 -4.72 13.30 13.27
N LEU A 220 -3.83 12.35 13.00
CA LEU A 220 -3.08 11.60 14.02
C LEU A 220 -1.92 12.41 14.63
N LYS A 221 -1.67 13.65 14.17
CA LYS A 221 -0.51 14.48 14.56
C LYS A 221 0.84 13.78 14.34
N SER A 222 0.90 12.83 13.40
CA SER A 222 2.06 11.98 13.13
C SER A 222 2.95 12.51 11.99
N ILE A 223 2.75 13.75 11.53
CA ILE A 223 3.42 14.33 10.36
C ILE A 223 4.95 14.31 10.49
N LYS A 224 5.49 14.56 11.69
CA LYS A 224 6.94 14.54 11.94
C LYS A 224 7.52 13.13 11.84
N GLN A 225 6.70 12.10 12.03
CA GLN A 225 7.09 10.69 11.99
C GLN A 225 6.90 10.05 10.61
N THR A 226 6.31 10.80 9.66
CA THR A 226 5.97 10.32 8.32
C THR A 226 6.52 11.23 7.21
N PRO A 227 7.85 11.48 7.21
CA PRO A 227 8.48 12.38 6.24
C PRO A 227 8.37 11.88 4.81
N ILE A 228 8.33 10.56 4.58
CA ILE A 228 8.27 9.96 3.25
C ILE A 228 6.88 10.18 2.63
N ILE A 229 5.80 9.88 3.35
CA ILE A 229 4.43 10.18 2.92
C ILE A 229 4.28 11.68 2.64
N SER A 230 4.83 12.53 3.52
CA SER A 230 4.76 13.98 3.37
C SER A 230 5.49 14.47 2.13
N SER A 231 6.68 13.95 1.84
CA SER A 231 7.44 14.29 0.63
C SER A 231 6.73 13.81 -0.63
N THR A 232 6.19 12.59 -0.61
CA THR A 232 5.39 12.06 -1.73
C THR A 232 4.16 12.94 -2.00
N TYR A 233 3.40 13.30 -0.97
CA TYR A 233 2.26 14.20 -1.09
C TYR A 233 2.65 15.57 -1.64
N ASN A 234 3.75 16.13 -1.16
CA ASN A 234 4.26 17.45 -1.61
C ASN A 234 4.61 17.44 -3.10
N ILE A 235 5.24 16.36 -3.59
CA ILE A 235 5.55 16.20 -5.01
C ILE A 235 4.24 16.07 -5.80
N LEU A 236 3.33 15.18 -5.41
CA LEU A 236 2.15 14.83 -6.20
C LEU A 236 1.06 15.91 -6.22
N TYR A 237 0.89 16.67 -5.13
CA TYR A 237 -0.27 17.55 -4.94
C TYR A 237 0.08 18.99 -4.59
N LYS A 238 1.36 19.31 -4.35
CA LYS A 238 1.83 20.66 -4.04
C LYS A 238 2.91 21.13 -5.01
N GLU A 239 3.14 20.33 -6.09
CA GLU A 239 4.11 20.65 -7.15
C GLU A 239 5.51 21.04 -6.62
N LYS A 240 5.88 20.46 -5.45
CA LYS A 240 7.20 20.70 -4.89
C LYS A 240 8.27 19.96 -5.68
N ASP A 241 9.39 20.61 -5.90
CA ASP A 241 10.51 20.04 -6.64
C ASP A 241 10.94 18.68 -6.07
N PRO A 242 10.90 17.59 -6.89
CA PRO A 242 11.27 16.26 -6.46
C PRO A 242 12.69 16.16 -5.88
N LYS A 243 13.65 16.86 -6.51
CA LYS A 243 15.06 16.88 -6.07
C LYS A 243 15.21 17.51 -4.68
N ALA A 244 14.51 18.63 -4.43
CA ALA A 244 14.52 19.28 -3.11
C ALA A 244 13.89 18.39 -2.03
N GLN A 245 12.80 17.66 -2.36
CA GLN A 245 12.17 16.73 -1.41
C GLN A 245 13.11 15.56 -1.07
N LEU A 246 13.78 14.96 -2.05
CA LEU A 246 14.75 13.88 -1.81
C LEU A 246 15.94 14.37 -0.99
N LYS A 247 16.50 15.56 -1.30
CA LYS A 247 17.61 16.15 -0.54
C LYS A 247 17.24 16.41 0.93
N ARG A 248 16.00 16.83 1.18
CA ARG A 248 15.48 16.94 2.54
C ARG A 248 15.47 15.60 3.27
N LEU A 249 15.04 14.52 2.59
CA LEU A 249 15.03 13.16 3.16
C LEU A 249 16.46 12.67 3.41
N GLU A 250 17.42 12.92 2.52
CA GLU A 250 18.83 12.63 2.76
C GLU A 250 19.31 13.23 4.10
N GLY A 251 18.96 14.51 4.35
CA GLY A 251 19.31 15.19 5.60
C GLY A 251 18.68 14.56 6.85
N LEU A 252 17.53 13.92 6.72
CA LEU A 252 16.88 13.18 7.82
C LEU A 252 17.44 11.76 8.01
N ILE A 253 17.93 11.15 6.92
CA ILE A 253 18.51 9.82 6.88
C ILE A 253 19.99 9.84 7.26
N SER A 254 20.70 10.93 6.94
CA SER A 254 22.14 11.05 7.23
C SER A 254 22.38 10.91 8.72
N TRP A 255 23.25 9.99 9.09
CA TRP A 255 23.76 9.81 10.44
C TRP A 255 24.65 11.01 10.78
N LYS A 256 24.04 12.11 11.22
CA LYS A 256 24.83 13.11 11.94
C LYS A 256 25.19 12.43 13.25
N SER A 257 26.48 12.13 13.42
CA SER A 257 27.04 11.78 14.70
C SER A 257 26.48 12.78 15.72
N GLU A 258 25.77 12.29 16.71
CA GLU A 258 25.52 13.05 17.92
C GLU A 258 26.90 13.35 18.52
N SER A 259 27.40 14.55 18.23
CA SER A 259 28.57 15.15 18.87
C SER A 259 28.13 15.87 20.13
#